data_e057140fcfdd4edfc393b985d8c6f13e
#
_entry.id   e057140fcfdd4edfc393b985d8c6f13e
#
_cell.length_a   1.000
_cell.length_b   1.000
_cell.length_c   1.000
_cell.angle_alpha   90.00
_cell.angle_beta   90.00
_cell.angle_gamma   90.00
#
_symmetry.space_group_name_H-M   'P 1'
#
loop_
_entity.id
_entity.type
_entity.pdbx_description
1 polymer ?
#
loop_
_entity_poly.entity_id
_entity_poly.type
_entity_poly.pdbx_seq_one_letter_code
_entity_poly.pdbx_strand_id
1 'polypeptide(L)'
;LLLIDSSTNTKEFKTLKKSFKKIITFDIESDREFTLNQIDHIVSDELIEKNELQLIDSKCIDYCQWYSQNNGNELLSYENVNLGSLFRIEFHNFLIPLIKKFLILNKLKSLYPNSKFYCSPNLSQIAQNLGMNPVPINEKSPNIELTWDKVQYNFTSSISLKFSKKNYKKIKNYSNIINNFLLKKKHEQNNNNNFGLIEFDPIKYRKIFQESNNSDISLHLYNRHRPLFHNLESLKILK
;
A
#
# COMPACT_ATOMS: atom_id res chain seq x y z
N LEU A 1 -10.39 26.96 -5.49
CA LEU A 1 -10.59 25.66 -4.87
C LEU A 1 -9.25 25.04 -4.54
N LEU A 2 -9.12 24.44 -3.36
CA LEU A 2 -7.96 23.71 -2.93
C LEU A 2 -8.29 22.21 -2.89
N LEU A 3 -7.56 21.39 -3.63
CA LEU A 3 -7.74 19.94 -3.74
C LEU A 3 -6.52 19.23 -3.17
N ILE A 4 -6.69 18.44 -2.12
CA ILE A 4 -5.59 17.88 -1.34
C ILE A 4 -5.71 16.37 -1.17
N ASP A 5 -4.58 15.70 -1.32
CA ASP A 5 -4.36 14.33 -0.87
C ASP A 5 -3.04 14.21 -0.10
N SER A 6 -2.74 13.03 0.41
CA SER A 6 -1.56 12.72 1.22
C SER A 6 -0.20 12.94 0.51
N SER A 7 -0.20 13.30 -0.77
CA SER A 7 1.03 13.65 -1.50
C SER A 7 1.57 15.04 -1.13
N THR A 8 0.79 15.86 -0.42
CA THR A 8 1.19 17.20 0.04
C THR A 8 1.74 17.12 1.48
N ASN A 9 2.76 17.92 1.79
CA ASN A 9 3.33 17.95 3.13
C ASN A 9 2.40 18.72 4.09
N THR A 10 2.00 18.09 5.17
CA THR A 10 1.05 18.64 6.17
C THR A 10 1.49 19.94 6.82
N LYS A 11 2.81 20.20 6.90
CA LYS A 11 3.35 21.45 7.49
C LYS A 11 2.94 22.72 6.74
N GLU A 12 2.59 22.59 5.47
CA GLU A 12 2.20 23.71 4.61
C GLU A 12 0.73 24.08 4.72
N PHE A 13 -0.11 23.17 5.27
CA PHE A 13 -1.56 23.42 5.42
C PHE A 13 -1.89 24.60 6.31
N LYS A 14 -1.08 24.87 7.35
CA LYS A 14 -1.34 26.00 8.26
C LYS A 14 -1.25 27.35 7.57
N THR A 15 -0.41 27.46 6.55
CA THR A 15 -0.27 28.69 5.74
C THR A 15 -1.36 28.80 4.66
N LEU A 16 -1.83 27.67 4.14
CA LEU A 16 -2.83 27.61 3.06
C LEU A 16 -4.27 27.92 3.54
N LYS A 17 -4.58 27.67 4.81
CA LYS A 17 -5.94 27.83 5.38
C LYS A 17 -6.58 29.19 5.08
N LYS A 18 -5.80 30.28 5.08
CA LYS A 18 -6.35 31.66 4.96
C LYS A 18 -6.67 32.08 3.52
N SER A 19 -6.25 31.31 2.52
CA SER A 19 -6.26 31.75 1.11
C SER A 19 -7.36 31.13 0.25
N PHE A 20 -8.07 30.10 0.74
CA PHE A 20 -8.99 29.36 -0.09
C PHE A 20 -10.42 29.36 0.46
N LYS A 21 -11.40 29.63 -0.42
CA LYS A 21 -12.82 29.61 -0.08
C LYS A 21 -13.37 28.21 0.16
N LYS A 22 -12.79 27.18 -0.44
CA LYS A 22 -13.27 25.81 -0.37
C LYS A 22 -12.10 24.85 -0.47
N ILE A 23 -12.06 23.89 0.44
CA ILE A 23 -11.02 22.86 0.52
C ILE A 23 -11.69 21.50 0.38
N ILE A 24 -11.11 20.61 -0.44
CA ILE A 24 -11.63 19.25 -0.66
C ILE A 24 -10.48 18.27 -0.44
N THR A 25 -10.69 17.30 0.46
CA THR A 25 -9.74 16.22 0.77
C THR A 25 -10.09 14.95 0.00
N PHE A 26 -9.06 14.25 -0.51
CA PHE A 26 -9.21 13.10 -1.40
C PHE A 26 -8.77 11.77 -0.79
N ASP A 27 -8.34 11.78 0.46
CA ASP A 27 -7.98 10.58 1.20
C ASP A 27 -8.14 10.78 2.71
N ILE A 28 -8.15 9.67 3.43
CA ILE A 28 -8.34 9.63 4.89
C ILE A 28 -7.19 10.34 5.63
N GLU A 29 -5.97 10.32 5.08
CA GLU A 29 -4.81 10.94 5.74
C GLU A 29 -4.97 12.48 5.73
N SER A 30 -5.32 13.07 4.59
CA SER A 30 -5.57 14.50 4.48
C SER A 30 -6.82 14.93 5.26
N ASP A 31 -7.91 14.17 5.20
CA ASP A 31 -9.12 14.42 5.98
C ASP A 31 -8.83 14.49 7.48
N ARG A 32 -8.15 13.48 8.00
CA ARG A 32 -7.74 13.41 9.41
C ARG A 32 -6.89 14.61 9.84
N GLU A 33 -5.91 15.00 9.02
CA GLU A 33 -5.05 16.15 9.30
C GLU A 33 -5.85 17.46 9.37
N PHE A 34 -6.79 17.66 8.44
CA PHE A 34 -7.61 18.87 8.42
C PHE A 34 -8.58 18.88 9.61
N THR A 35 -9.19 17.76 9.94
CA THR A 35 -10.05 17.59 11.12
C THR A 35 -9.29 17.88 12.42
N LEU A 36 -8.10 17.31 12.62
CA LEU A 36 -7.27 17.55 13.81
C LEU A 36 -6.84 19.02 13.96
N ASN A 37 -6.65 19.73 12.85
CA ASN A 37 -6.29 21.14 12.85
C ASN A 37 -7.51 22.08 12.82
N GLN A 38 -8.72 21.54 12.96
CA GLN A 38 -9.98 22.29 12.93
C GLN A 38 -10.11 23.18 11.67
N ILE A 39 -9.75 22.60 10.52
CA ILE A 39 -9.84 23.27 9.23
C ILE A 39 -11.13 22.77 8.56
N ASP A 40 -12.03 23.70 8.24
CA ASP A 40 -13.25 23.38 7.51
C ASP A 40 -12.93 22.89 6.09
N HIS A 41 -13.45 21.73 5.71
CA HIS A 41 -13.22 21.08 4.44
C HIS A 41 -14.36 20.11 4.10
N ILE A 42 -14.39 19.68 2.86
CA ILE A 42 -15.34 18.68 2.34
C ILE A 42 -14.56 17.42 2.01
N VAL A 43 -15.07 16.28 2.42
CA VAL A 43 -14.51 15.00 2.00
C VAL A 43 -14.99 14.70 0.58
N SER A 44 -14.05 14.35 -0.30
CA SER A 44 -14.38 14.10 -1.72
C SER A 44 -15.43 13.00 -1.92
N ASP A 45 -15.54 12.08 -0.97
CA ASP A 45 -16.53 11.00 -0.98
C ASP A 45 -17.97 11.49 -0.91
N GLU A 46 -18.21 12.66 -0.32
CA GLU A 46 -19.54 13.30 -0.27
C GLU A 46 -20.00 13.78 -1.65
N LEU A 47 -19.09 13.88 -2.62
CA LEU A 47 -19.40 14.31 -3.99
C LEU A 47 -19.76 13.13 -4.91
N ILE A 48 -19.72 11.89 -4.43
CA ILE A 48 -20.04 10.69 -5.20
C ILE A 48 -21.35 10.09 -4.68
N GLU A 49 -22.26 9.79 -5.58
CA GLU A 49 -23.49 9.09 -5.26
C GLU A 49 -23.27 7.57 -5.15
N LYS A 50 -24.16 6.88 -4.43
CA LYS A 50 -24.07 5.44 -4.21
C LYS A 50 -24.08 4.62 -5.50
N ASN A 51 -24.91 5.00 -6.48
CA ASN A 51 -24.96 4.38 -7.80
C ASN A 51 -23.66 4.54 -8.59
N GLU A 52 -22.99 5.68 -8.45
CA GLU A 52 -21.70 5.93 -9.08
C GLU A 52 -20.60 5.06 -8.44
N LEU A 53 -20.61 4.89 -7.11
CA LEU A 53 -19.69 3.96 -6.44
C LEU A 53 -19.86 2.52 -6.92
N GLN A 54 -21.09 2.05 -7.11
CA GLN A 54 -21.37 0.73 -7.67
C GLN A 54 -20.87 0.60 -9.11
N LEU A 55 -21.01 1.65 -9.92
CA LEU A 55 -20.51 1.67 -11.29
C LEU A 55 -18.96 1.63 -11.31
N ILE A 56 -18.30 2.37 -10.41
CA ILE A 56 -16.84 2.35 -10.27
C ILE A 56 -16.37 0.93 -9.97
N ASP A 57 -17.00 0.28 -8.97
CA ASP A 57 -16.61 -1.07 -8.54
C ASP A 57 -16.79 -2.09 -9.67
N SER A 58 -17.93 -2.08 -10.36
CA SER A 58 -18.18 -2.92 -11.54
C SER A 58 -17.12 -2.69 -12.63
N LYS A 59 -16.83 -1.44 -12.98
CA LYS A 59 -15.82 -1.11 -13.98
C LYS A 59 -14.41 -1.53 -13.56
N CYS A 60 -14.07 -1.40 -12.28
CA CYS A 60 -12.79 -1.86 -11.76
C CYS A 60 -12.66 -3.38 -11.86
N ILE A 61 -13.73 -4.14 -11.61
CA ILE A 61 -13.74 -5.59 -11.77
C ILE A 61 -13.47 -5.96 -13.23
N ASP A 62 -14.12 -5.30 -14.19
CA ASP A 62 -13.92 -5.53 -15.61
C ASP A 62 -12.48 -5.23 -16.03
N TYR A 63 -11.92 -4.10 -15.61
CA TYR A 63 -10.53 -3.75 -15.90
C TYR A 63 -9.52 -4.69 -15.26
N CYS A 64 -9.85 -5.26 -14.10
CA CYS A 64 -8.99 -6.24 -13.44
C CYS A 64 -8.91 -7.58 -14.18
N GLN A 65 -9.78 -7.82 -15.15
CA GLN A 65 -9.75 -9.00 -16.03
C GLN A 65 -8.96 -8.77 -17.33
N TRP A 66 -8.16 -7.69 -17.42
CA TRP A 66 -7.37 -7.34 -18.61
C TRP A 66 -6.52 -8.50 -19.15
N TYR A 67 -6.03 -9.36 -18.27
CA TYR A 67 -5.21 -10.54 -18.62
C TYR A 67 -6.00 -11.65 -19.34
N SER A 68 -7.32 -11.65 -19.28
CA SER A 68 -8.19 -12.61 -20.00
C SER A 68 -8.63 -12.09 -21.37
N GLN A 69 -8.35 -10.81 -21.68
CA GLN A 69 -8.72 -10.17 -22.92
C GLN A 69 -7.62 -10.34 -23.98
N ASN A 70 -8.01 -10.49 -25.25
CA ASN A 70 -7.12 -10.69 -26.38
C ASN A 70 -6.17 -11.89 -26.16
N ASN A 71 -4.90 -11.76 -26.53
CA ASN A 71 -3.88 -12.81 -26.37
C ASN A 71 -3.23 -12.83 -24.96
N GLY A 72 -3.79 -12.10 -24.00
CA GLY A 72 -3.22 -11.99 -22.64
C GLY A 72 -3.13 -13.33 -21.91
N ASN A 73 -4.08 -14.24 -22.17
CA ASN A 73 -4.04 -15.59 -21.58
C ASN A 73 -2.82 -16.40 -22.02
N GLU A 74 -2.44 -16.34 -23.31
CA GLU A 74 -1.31 -17.08 -23.83
C GLU A 74 0.03 -16.49 -23.35
N LEU A 75 0.14 -15.15 -23.39
CA LEU A 75 1.37 -14.45 -23.02
C LEU A 75 1.70 -14.51 -21.52
N LEU A 76 0.67 -14.61 -20.70
CA LEU A 76 0.82 -14.56 -19.23
C LEU A 76 0.66 -15.93 -18.56
N SER A 77 0.45 -17.01 -19.33
CA SER A 77 0.33 -18.36 -18.77
C SER A 77 1.70 -19.02 -18.62
N TYR A 78 1.94 -19.52 -17.41
CA TYR A 78 3.11 -20.34 -17.09
C TYR A 78 2.65 -21.57 -16.30
N GLU A 79 2.98 -22.76 -16.79
CA GLU A 79 2.57 -24.06 -16.20
C GLU A 79 1.07 -24.12 -15.87
N ASN A 80 0.21 -23.68 -16.78
CA ASN A 80 -1.26 -23.59 -16.64
C ASN A 80 -1.74 -22.57 -15.57
N VAL A 81 -0.87 -21.72 -15.05
CA VAL A 81 -1.24 -20.62 -14.15
C VAL A 81 -1.19 -19.30 -14.91
N ASN A 82 -2.30 -18.56 -14.94
CA ASN A 82 -2.29 -17.21 -15.49
C ASN A 82 -1.69 -16.22 -14.48
N LEU A 83 -0.48 -15.75 -14.77
CA LEU A 83 0.26 -14.82 -13.91
C LEU A 83 -0.46 -13.47 -13.73
N GLY A 84 -1.23 -13.03 -14.73
CA GLY A 84 -2.05 -11.82 -14.63
C GLY A 84 -3.11 -11.91 -13.55
N SER A 85 -3.69 -13.09 -13.34
CA SER A 85 -4.70 -13.31 -12.30
C SER A 85 -4.16 -13.11 -10.88
N LEU A 86 -2.86 -13.31 -10.66
CA LEU A 86 -2.22 -13.12 -9.36
C LEU A 86 -2.19 -11.65 -8.92
N PHE A 87 -2.26 -10.72 -9.87
CA PHE A 87 -2.25 -9.28 -9.59
C PHE A 87 -3.66 -8.67 -9.53
N ARG A 88 -4.70 -9.47 -9.68
CA ARG A 88 -6.08 -8.99 -9.78
C ARG A 88 -6.49 -8.14 -8.57
N ILE A 89 -6.22 -8.60 -7.37
CA ILE A 89 -6.62 -7.93 -6.13
C ILE A 89 -5.83 -6.63 -5.94
N GLU A 90 -4.51 -6.67 -6.15
CA GLU A 90 -3.67 -5.49 -6.03
C GLU A 90 -4.04 -4.43 -7.08
N PHE A 91 -4.34 -4.85 -8.30
CA PHE A 91 -4.75 -3.95 -9.36
C PHE A 91 -6.13 -3.35 -9.09
N HIS A 92 -7.09 -4.13 -8.59
CA HIS A 92 -8.39 -3.64 -8.16
C HIS A 92 -8.26 -2.58 -7.06
N ASN A 93 -7.48 -2.86 -6.02
CA ASN A 93 -7.23 -1.92 -4.93
C ASN A 93 -6.53 -0.62 -5.40
N PHE A 94 -5.77 -0.68 -6.47
CA PHE A 94 -5.17 0.49 -7.10
C PHE A 94 -6.16 1.28 -7.95
N LEU A 95 -6.99 0.60 -8.74
CA LEU A 95 -7.92 1.23 -9.68
C LEU A 95 -9.06 1.99 -9.00
N ILE A 96 -9.66 1.44 -7.96
CA ILE A 96 -10.81 2.07 -7.28
C ILE A 96 -10.50 3.52 -6.87
N PRO A 97 -9.46 3.80 -6.05
CA PRO A 97 -9.16 5.16 -5.65
C PRO A 97 -8.74 6.06 -6.81
N LEU A 98 -8.10 5.50 -7.84
CA LEU A 98 -7.71 6.26 -9.03
C LEU A 98 -8.93 6.71 -9.84
N ILE A 99 -9.82 5.78 -10.18
CA ILE A 99 -11.03 6.07 -10.96
C ILE A 99 -11.94 7.03 -10.17
N LYS A 100 -12.05 6.83 -8.87
CA LYS A 100 -12.81 7.71 -7.99
C LYS A 100 -12.27 9.15 -8.04
N LYS A 101 -10.97 9.35 -7.89
CA LYS A 101 -10.33 10.67 -8.03
C LYS A 101 -10.61 11.29 -9.40
N PHE A 102 -10.52 10.50 -10.46
CA PHE A 102 -10.78 10.94 -11.83
C PHE A 102 -12.22 11.44 -11.98
N LEU A 103 -13.21 10.67 -11.51
CA LEU A 103 -14.64 11.06 -11.59
C LEU A 103 -14.94 12.32 -10.78
N ILE A 104 -14.40 12.42 -9.55
CA ILE A 104 -14.61 13.60 -8.71
C ILE A 104 -14.01 14.84 -9.36
N LEU A 105 -12.79 14.75 -9.88
CA LEU A 105 -12.16 15.88 -10.58
C LEU A 105 -12.95 16.30 -11.81
N ASN A 106 -13.49 15.35 -12.58
CA ASN A 106 -14.34 15.66 -13.72
C ASN A 106 -15.64 16.35 -13.30
N LYS A 107 -16.27 15.92 -12.20
CA LYS A 107 -17.44 16.63 -11.62
C LYS A 107 -17.09 18.04 -11.18
N LEU A 108 -15.97 18.19 -10.46
CA LEU A 108 -15.52 19.51 -10.01
C LEU A 108 -15.21 20.46 -11.16
N LYS A 109 -14.65 19.94 -12.26
CA LYS A 109 -14.46 20.71 -13.50
C LYS A 109 -15.80 21.24 -14.04
N SER A 110 -16.83 20.41 -14.05
CA SER A 110 -18.16 20.77 -14.54
C SER A 110 -18.88 21.73 -13.59
N LEU A 111 -18.78 21.53 -12.28
CA LEU A 111 -19.42 22.36 -11.27
C LEU A 111 -18.77 23.74 -11.11
N TYR A 112 -17.48 23.85 -11.39
CA TYR A 112 -16.68 25.06 -11.18
C TYR A 112 -15.84 25.43 -12.42
N PRO A 113 -16.44 25.66 -13.60
CA PRO A 113 -15.72 25.81 -14.86
C PRO A 113 -14.73 26.98 -14.88
N ASN A 114 -15.04 28.06 -14.14
CA ASN A 114 -14.23 29.28 -14.10
C ASN A 114 -13.32 29.39 -12.87
N SER A 115 -13.18 28.30 -12.10
CA SER A 115 -12.39 28.30 -10.88
C SER A 115 -10.94 27.89 -11.14
N LYS A 116 -10.00 28.52 -10.41
CA LYS A 116 -8.62 28.03 -10.32
C LYS A 116 -8.58 26.86 -9.33
N PHE A 117 -8.00 25.74 -9.77
CA PHE A 117 -7.79 24.55 -8.97
C PHE A 117 -6.34 24.48 -8.51
N TYR A 118 -6.13 24.60 -7.22
CA TYR A 118 -4.83 24.36 -6.58
C TYR A 118 -4.81 22.91 -6.11
N CYS A 119 -3.88 22.12 -6.63
CA CYS A 119 -3.90 20.68 -6.47
C CYS A 119 -2.61 20.17 -5.83
N SER A 120 -2.74 19.15 -4.98
CA SER A 120 -1.60 18.32 -4.59
C SER A 120 -0.94 17.68 -5.83
N PRO A 121 0.35 17.27 -5.75
CA PRO A 121 1.09 16.79 -6.92
C PRO A 121 0.39 15.66 -7.68
N ASN A 122 -0.14 14.64 -6.97
CA ASN A 122 -0.81 13.53 -7.63
C ASN A 122 -2.15 13.94 -8.28
N LEU A 123 -2.93 14.76 -7.59
CA LEU A 123 -4.19 15.27 -8.13
C LEU A 123 -3.95 16.22 -9.32
N SER A 124 -2.86 16.99 -9.30
CA SER A 124 -2.47 17.86 -10.41
C SER A 124 -2.23 17.06 -11.70
N GLN A 125 -1.55 15.92 -11.61
CA GLN A 125 -1.33 15.06 -12.76
C GLN A 125 -2.62 14.49 -13.34
N ILE A 126 -3.54 14.04 -12.47
CA ILE A 126 -4.84 13.51 -12.93
C ILE A 126 -5.68 14.66 -13.56
N ALA A 127 -5.68 15.83 -12.94
CA ALA A 127 -6.41 17.01 -13.43
C ALA A 127 -5.90 17.47 -14.81
N GLN A 128 -4.57 17.45 -15.04
CA GLN A 128 -3.99 17.76 -16.36
C GLN A 128 -4.48 16.79 -17.44
N ASN A 129 -4.54 15.49 -17.14
CA ASN A 129 -5.06 14.48 -18.07
C ASN A 129 -6.56 14.68 -18.38
N LEU A 130 -7.31 15.34 -17.50
CA LEU A 130 -8.70 15.77 -17.72
C LEU A 130 -8.80 17.09 -18.52
N GLY A 131 -7.68 17.66 -18.98
CA GLY A 131 -7.68 18.96 -19.64
C GLY A 131 -8.06 20.11 -18.71
N MET A 132 -7.79 19.98 -17.41
CA MET A 132 -7.83 21.09 -16.45
C MET A 132 -6.46 21.78 -16.44
N ASN A 133 -6.45 23.05 -15.97
CA ASN A 133 -5.21 23.80 -15.75
C ASN A 133 -4.95 23.95 -14.24
N PRO A 134 -4.50 22.88 -13.55
CA PRO A 134 -4.28 22.96 -12.12
C PRO A 134 -3.01 23.75 -11.80
N VAL A 135 -3.04 24.47 -10.69
CA VAL A 135 -1.85 25.09 -10.09
C VAL A 135 -1.30 24.11 -9.03
N PRO A 136 -0.12 23.52 -9.23
CA PRO A 136 0.45 22.61 -8.25
C PRO A 136 0.82 23.38 -6.98
N ILE A 137 0.55 22.80 -5.81
CA ILE A 137 0.85 23.43 -4.50
C ILE A 137 2.34 23.31 -4.16
N ASN A 138 2.99 22.26 -4.65
CA ASN A 138 4.41 21.98 -4.44
C ASN A 138 5.08 21.53 -5.74
N GLU A 139 6.35 21.88 -5.89
CA GLU A 139 7.19 21.46 -7.03
C GLU A 139 7.70 20.00 -6.94
N LYS A 140 7.32 19.23 -5.93
CA LYS A 140 7.73 17.83 -5.86
C LYS A 140 7.07 17.07 -7.00
N SER A 141 7.90 16.43 -7.83
CA SER A 141 7.41 15.57 -8.90
C SER A 141 6.38 14.59 -8.35
N PRO A 142 5.21 14.47 -9.01
CA PRO A 142 4.18 13.55 -8.58
C PRO A 142 4.74 12.13 -8.64
N ASN A 143 4.95 11.52 -7.49
CA ASN A 143 5.20 10.10 -7.40
C ASN A 143 3.83 9.44 -7.19
N ILE A 144 3.22 8.99 -8.27
CA ILE A 144 2.14 8.00 -8.15
C ILE A 144 2.84 6.70 -7.71
N GLU A 145 3.16 6.63 -6.42
CA GLU A 145 3.66 5.41 -5.84
C GLU A 145 2.49 4.42 -5.80
N LEU A 146 2.60 3.41 -6.61
CA LEU A 146 1.72 2.26 -6.55
C LEU A 146 1.81 1.70 -5.11
N THR A 147 0.66 1.51 -4.47
CA THR A 147 0.58 1.06 -3.06
C THR A 147 1.31 -0.25 -2.82
N TRP A 148 1.48 -1.08 -3.86
CA TRP A 148 2.26 -2.32 -3.82
C TRP A 148 3.78 -2.10 -3.66
N ASP A 149 4.30 -0.90 -3.90
CA ASP A 149 5.71 -0.58 -3.66
C ASP A 149 6.01 -0.20 -2.21
N LYS A 150 4.97 -0.05 -1.38
CA LYS A 150 5.10 0.25 0.03
C LYS A 150 4.74 -0.96 0.87
N VAL A 151 5.62 -1.31 1.79
CA VAL A 151 5.36 -2.29 2.83
C VAL A 151 5.10 -1.54 4.12
N GLN A 152 3.89 -1.68 4.66
CA GLN A 152 3.55 -1.14 5.97
C GLN A 152 3.89 -2.17 7.04
N TYR A 153 4.67 -1.76 8.01
CA TYR A 153 5.08 -2.57 9.14
C TYR A 153 4.50 -1.99 10.43
N ASN A 154 3.59 -2.73 11.07
CA ASN A 154 2.98 -2.33 12.33
C ASN A 154 3.76 -2.97 13.47
N PHE A 155 4.52 -2.18 14.24
CA PHE A 155 5.24 -2.65 15.44
C PHE A 155 4.30 -2.81 16.63
N THR A 156 3.37 -1.89 16.77
CA THR A 156 2.30 -1.90 17.77
C THR A 156 1.04 -1.34 17.14
N SER A 157 -0.09 -1.37 17.87
CA SER A 157 -1.33 -0.73 17.43
C SER A 157 -1.19 0.78 17.12
N SER A 158 -0.16 1.43 17.69
CA SER A 158 0.04 2.88 17.56
C SER A 158 1.21 3.28 16.67
N ILE A 159 2.12 2.36 16.36
CA ILE A 159 3.34 2.67 15.57
C ILE A 159 3.34 1.84 14.30
N SER A 160 3.17 2.50 13.18
CA SER A 160 3.34 1.90 11.86
C SER A 160 4.45 2.61 11.07
N LEU A 161 5.32 1.85 10.44
CA LEU A 161 6.36 2.36 9.55
C LEU A 161 6.06 1.90 8.13
N LYS A 162 6.10 2.85 7.19
CA LYS A 162 5.96 2.58 5.75
C LYS A 162 7.35 2.60 5.12
N PHE A 163 7.72 1.52 4.47
CA PHE A 163 8.99 1.39 3.75
C PHE A 163 8.73 1.20 2.26
N SER A 164 9.61 1.73 1.41
CA SER A 164 9.63 1.29 0.01
C SER A 164 10.01 -0.18 -0.05
N LYS A 165 9.49 -0.93 -1.02
CA LYS A 165 9.79 -2.37 -1.22
C LYS A 165 11.31 -2.63 -1.28
N LYS A 166 12.07 -1.70 -1.90
CA LYS A 166 13.54 -1.77 -1.98
C LYS A 166 14.20 -1.68 -0.60
N ASN A 167 13.77 -0.74 0.24
CA ASN A 167 14.31 -0.56 1.59
C ASN A 167 13.88 -1.70 2.52
N TYR A 168 12.63 -2.15 2.41
CA TYR A 168 12.14 -3.31 3.14
C TYR A 168 12.96 -4.58 2.79
N LYS A 169 13.26 -4.82 1.50
CA LYS A 169 14.09 -5.96 1.08
C LYS A 169 15.50 -5.89 1.67
N LYS A 170 16.11 -4.70 1.75
CA LYS A 170 17.41 -4.51 2.42
C LYS A 170 17.33 -4.83 3.92
N ILE A 171 16.34 -4.26 4.64
CA ILE A 171 16.14 -4.50 6.07
C ILE A 171 15.90 -5.99 6.33
N LYS A 172 15.06 -6.64 5.51
CA LYS A 172 14.80 -8.08 5.58
C LYS A 172 16.07 -8.91 5.41
N ASN A 173 16.92 -8.57 4.43
CA ASN A 173 18.17 -9.27 4.19
C ASN A 173 19.14 -9.12 5.38
N TYR A 174 19.30 -7.91 5.93
CA TYR A 174 20.12 -7.71 7.13
C TYR A 174 19.58 -8.48 8.33
N SER A 175 18.27 -8.45 8.55
CA SER A 175 17.61 -9.22 9.59
C SER A 175 17.88 -10.73 9.45
N ASN A 176 17.79 -11.26 8.23
CA ASN A 176 18.06 -12.67 7.96
C ASN A 176 19.54 -13.04 8.19
N ILE A 177 20.48 -12.17 7.83
CA ILE A 177 21.92 -12.40 8.10
C ILE A 177 22.17 -12.46 9.60
N ILE A 178 21.63 -11.51 10.38
CA ILE A 178 21.75 -11.50 11.84
C ILE A 178 21.14 -12.76 12.46
N ASN A 179 19.97 -13.16 11.99
CA ASN A 179 19.32 -14.39 12.45
C ASN A 179 20.13 -15.64 12.15
N ASN A 180 20.63 -15.77 10.92
CA ASN A 180 21.46 -16.91 10.54
C ASN A 180 22.73 -16.98 11.38
N PHE A 181 23.30 -15.82 11.74
CA PHE A 181 24.47 -15.78 12.63
C PHE A 181 24.12 -16.21 14.07
N LEU A 182 22.99 -15.76 14.58
CA LEU A 182 22.53 -16.11 15.94
C LEU A 182 22.08 -17.58 16.05
N LEU A 183 21.47 -18.11 15.01
CA LEU A 183 20.97 -19.49 14.97
C LEU A 183 22.09 -20.51 14.64
N LYS A 184 23.11 -20.15 13.87
CA LYS A 184 24.24 -21.04 13.55
C LYS A 184 24.94 -21.58 14.79
N LYS A 185 24.97 -20.88 15.89
CA LYS A 185 25.60 -21.34 17.15
C LYS A 185 24.85 -22.50 17.83
N LYS A 186 23.63 -22.84 17.42
CA LYS A 186 22.82 -23.89 18.04
C LYS A 186 22.75 -25.22 17.25
N HIS A 187 23.15 -25.21 15.99
CA HIS A 187 22.88 -26.33 15.06
C HIS A 187 24.11 -27.08 14.55
N GLU A 188 25.13 -27.25 15.36
CA GLU A 188 26.24 -28.20 15.02
C GLU A 188 25.90 -29.67 15.39
N GLN A 189 24.66 -29.97 15.79
CA GLN A 189 24.20 -31.35 15.96
C GLN A 189 23.76 -31.92 14.61
N ASN A 190 24.35 -33.03 14.20
CA ASN A 190 24.03 -33.84 13.02
C ASN A 190 22.61 -34.42 13.13
N ASN A 191 21.59 -33.61 12.85
CA ASN A 191 20.21 -34.09 12.82
C ASN A 191 19.88 -34.62 11.43
N ASN A 192 19.55 -35.89 11.34
CA ASN A 192 19.26 -36.59 10.09
C ASN A 192 17.91 -36.20 9.46
N ASN A 193 17.02 -35.48 10.20
CA ASN A 193 15.68 -35.13 9.76
C ASN A 193 15.58 -33.64 9.49
N ASN A 194 15.60 -33.26 8.22
CA ASN A 194 15.48 -31.87 7.79
C ASN A 194 14.09 -31.60 7.21
N PHE A 195 13.37 -30.61 7.76
CA PHE A 195 12.08 -30.17 7.26
C PHE A 195 12.15 -28.73 6.73
N GLY A 196 11.76 -28.53 5.47
CA GLY A 196 11.64 -27.21 4.85
C GLY A 196 10.24 -26.63 5.11
N LEU A 197 10.18 -25.44 5.70
CA LEU A 197 8.92 -24.72 5.91
C LEU A 197 8.90 -23.47 5.04
N ILE A 198 7.86 -23.34 4.23
CA ILE A 198 7.66 -22.19 3.34
C ILE A 198 6.69 -21.22 4.00
N GLU A 199 7.02 -19.92 4.00
CA GLU A 199 6.17 -18.82 4.55
C GLU A 199 5.75 -18.99 6.01
N PHE A 200 6.65 -19.52 6.81
CA PHE A 200 6.37 -19.86 8.19
C PHE A 200 6.26 -18.66 9.14
N ASP A 201 5.26 -18.63 10.01
CA ASP A 201 5.07 -17.63 11.06
C ASP A 201 5.31 -18.27 12.45
N PRO A 202 6.37 -17.83 13.20
CA PRO A 202 6.71 -18.43 14.49
C PRO A 202 5.58 -18.35 15.52
N ILE A 203 4.78 -17.27 15.51
CA ILE A 203 3.68 -17.09 16.46
C ILE A 203 2.55 -18.07 16.13
N LYS A 204 2.16 -18.14 14.85
CA LYS A 204 1.06 -18.99 14.40
C LYS A 204 1.36 -20.48 14.59
N TYR A 205 2.61 -20.88 14.41
CA TYR A 205 3.07 -22.27 14.47
C TYR A 205 3.97 -22.55 15.66
N ARG A 206 3.76 -21.83 16.76
CA ARG A 206 4.58 -21.92 18.00
C ARG A 206 4.81 -23.36 18.47
N LYS A 207 3.76 -24.22 18.40
CA LYS A 207 3.88 -25.62 18.82
C LYS A 207 4.90 -26.41 17.98
N ILE A 208 4.94 -26.20 16.66
CA ILE A 208 5.91 -26.88 15.79
C ILE A 208 7.33 -26.49 16.19
N PHE A 209 7.57 -25.23 16.56
CA PHE A 209 8.88 -24.78 17.03
C PHE A 209 9.25 -25.40 18.38
N GLN A 210 8.32 -25.47 19.30
CA GLN A 210 8.54 -26.05 20.62
C GLN A 210 8.87 -27.55 20.51
N GLU A 211 8.10 -28.28 19.72
CA GLU A 211 8.32 -29.69 19.48
C GLU A 211 9.62 -29.97 18.73
N SER A 212 9.98 -29.17 17.74
CA SER A 212 11.25 -29.33 17.03
C SER A 212 12.47 -29.07 17.91
N ASN A 213 12.39 -28.21 18.90
CA ASN A 213 13.46 -28.00 19.87
C ASN A 213 13.64 -29.19 20.83
N ASN A 214 12.61 -30.00 21.00
CA ASN A 214 12.62 -31.21 21.85
C ASN A 214 12.86 -32.50 21.05
N SER A 215 13.01 -32.43 19.76
CA SER A 215 13.20 -33.56 18.85
C SER A 215 14.44 -33.37 17.98
N ASP A 216 14.96 -34.44 17.39
CA ASP A 216 16.11 -34.43 16.47
C ASP A 216 15.68 -33.94 15.06
N ILE A 217 14.94 -32.84 14.99
CA ILE A 217 14.41 -32.27 13.75
C ILE A 217 15.03 -30.89 13.52
N SER A 218 15.63 -30.71 12.34
CA SER A 218 16.10 -29.40 11.88
C SER A 218 15.04 -28.73 11.00
N LEU A 219 14.63 -27.50 11.36
CA LEU A 219 13.68 -26.70 10.60
C LEU A 219 14.40 -25.68 9.72
N HIS A 220 14.19 -25.76 8.42
CA HIS A 220 14.69 -24.80 7.43
C HIS A 220 13.55 -23.90 6.93
N LEU A 221 13.71 -22.58 7.10
CA LEU A 221 12.67 -21.60 6.78
C LEU A 221 12.96 -20.92 5.44
N TYR A 222 12.03 -21.04 4.47
CA TYR A 222 12.16 -20.50 3.13
C TYR A 222 11.11 -19.45 2.81
N ASN A 223 11.44 -18.51 1.93
CA ASN A 223 10.54 -17.57 1.25
C ASN A 223 9.56 -16.78 2.14
N ARG A 224 10.02 -16.28 3.25
CA ARG A 224 9.19 -15.47 4.12
C ARG A 224 8.95 -14.05 3.59
N HIS A 225 7.69 -13.59 3.56
CA HIS A 225 7.37 -12.20 3.25
C HIS A 225 7.79 -11.25 4.38
N ARG A 226 7.75 -11.69 5.65
CA ARG A 226 8.15 -10.92 6.83
C ARG A 226 9.50 -11.37 7.38
N PRO A 227 10.26 -10.52 8.09
CA PRO A 227 11.44 -10.94 8.84
C PRO A 227 11.09 -12.06 9.84
N LEU A 228 12.04 -12.93 10.16
CA LEU A 228 11.84 -14.03 11.10
C LEU A 228 11.34 -13.55 12.46
N PHE A 229 11.89 -12.45 12.95
CA PHE A 229 11.38 -11.74 14.11
C PHE A 229 10.75 -10.43 13.65
N HIS A 230 9.46 -10.32 13.78
CA HIS A 230 8.71 -9.11 13.45
C HIS A 230 8.15 -8.42 14.70
N ASN A 231 8.29 -9.06 15.86
CA ASN A 231 7.97 -8.50 17.18
C ASN A 231 8.77 -9.24 18.27
N LEU A 232 8.69 -8.76 19.50
CA LEU A 232 9.39 -9.34 20.65
C LEU A 232 8.95 -10.77 20.98
N GLU A 233 7.70 -11.11 20.71
CA GLU A 233 7.17 -12.45 20.94
C GLU A 233 7.77 -13.46 19.98
N SER A 234 7.86 -13.12 18.68
CA SER A 234 8.51 -14.00 17.69
C SER A 234 9.99 -14.25 18.01
N LEU A 235 10.67 -13.25 18.60
CA LEU A 235 12.06 -13.37 19.07
C LEU A 235 12.20 -14.35 20.25
N LYS A 236 11.24 -14.34 21.19
CA LYS A 236 11.22 -15.27 22.33
C LYS A 236 10.96 -16.72 21.90
N ILE A 237 10.17 -16.92 20.86
CA ILE A 237 9.88 -18.26 20.33
C ILE A 237 11.08 -18.85 19.59
N LEU A 238 11.89 -18.00 18.94
CA LEU A 238 13.08 -18.41 18.18
C LEU A 238 14.34 -18.62 19.05
N LYS A 239 14.30 -18.20 20.31
CA LYS A 239 15.37 -18.40 21.29
C LYS A 239 15.22 -19.71 22.04
#